data_29be0f9ebeda4d6aec41e970ba712ffc
#
_entry.id   29be0f9ebeda4d6aec41e970ba712ffc
#
_cell.length_a   1.000
_cell.length_b   1.000
_cell.length_c   1.000
_cell.angle_alpha   90.00
_cell.angle_beta   90.00
_cell.angle_gamma   90.00
#
_symmetry.space_group_name_H-M   'P 1'
#
loop_
_entity.id
_entity.type
_entity.pdbx_description
1 polymer ?
#
loop_
_entity_poly.entity_id
_entity_poly.type
_entity_poly.pdbx_seq_one_letter_code
_entity_poly.pdbx_strand_id
1 'polypeptide(L)'
;NEYLARRARYIREVVKKWKFDTIAVHGLYTVEDAVEDYQGSIIEPIFMSSSQAYRDSDEMAAALAYLIPTWCYSRIANPSTYYYEWTLALLEGYGFDGETSCCSTSSGMAAIMTAVQPFLVHKRHHPHEPRNFVATAQCYGGTFQQFSVRLMEERDVECRWVANAANLDEWASKIDENTRFLYGELPSNPGLGFFDIQQVADLAHSHGLPLICDSTVATPALLRPIRHGADIVVQSATKTLTSSGFGICGAVIARRNLVANIDNEPLKKDFAVYTKYLPNRDYGPNLHPMQAIMTLNDMRTLRSKIDLMSRNTMKVSEYLTTQPAVESVQYLGLKNHPLHELASKYLWLVDAEHDDQYGKPVNRYGHLMSFC
;
A
#
# COMPACT_ATOMS: atom_id res chain seq x y z
N ASN A 1 -12.07 -6.82 26.03
CA ASN A 1 -11.84 -6.63 24.61
C ASN A 1 -12.14 -7.86 23.75
N GLU A 2 -13.28 -8.47 24.01
CA GLU A 2 -13.74 -9.71 23.39
C GLU A 2 -13.95 -9.57 21.88
N TYR A 3 -14.50 -8.45 21.43
CA TYR A 3 -14.73 -8.15 20.01
C TYR A 3 -13.43 -8.21 19.19
N LEU A 4 -12.38 -7.50 19.60
CA LEU A 4 -11.09 -7.50 18.87
C LEU A 4 -10.45 -8.89 18.89
N ALA A 5 -10.56 -9.63 20.01
CA ALA A 5 -10.04 -10.99 20.10
C ALA A 5 -10.80 -11.95 19.17
N ARG A 6 -12.13 -11.83 19.09
CA ARG A 6 -12.99 -12.59 18.16
C ARG A 6 -12.59 -12.31 16.71
N ARG A 7 -12.44 -11.04 16.33
CA ARG A 7 -12.01 -10.64 14.99
C ARG A 7 -10.61 -11.17 14.64
N ALA A 8 -9.64 -11.03 15.53
CA ALA A 8 -8.30 -11.56 15.30
C ALA A 8 -8.31 -13.09 15.13
N ARG A 9 -9.15 -13.80 15.90
CA ARG A 9 -9.32 -15.25 15.75
C ARG A 9 -9.95 -15.58 14.40
N TYR A 10 -11.01 -14.90 14.00
CA TYR A 10 -11.68 -15.09 12.71
C TYR A 10 -10.70 -14.90 11.54
N ILE A 11 -9.88 -13.85 11.58
CA ILE A 11 -8.85 -13.63 10.56
C ILE A 11 -7.89 -14.84 10.49
N ARG A 12 -7.35 -15.28 11.62
CA ARG A 12 -6.36 -16.37 11.65
C ARG A 12 -6.95 -17.72 11.24
N GLU A 13 -8.12 -18.06 11.76
CA GLU A 13 -8.70 -19.39 11.65
C GLU A 13 -9.51 -19.60 10.37
N VAL A 14 -10.05 -18.52 9.81
CA VAL A 14 -10.95 -18.57 8.66
C VAL A 14 -10.36 -17.81 7.46
N VAL A 15 -10.23 -16.49 7.56
CA VAL A 15 -9.93 -15.62 6.41
C VAL A 15 -8.55 -15.92 5.81
N LYS A 16 -7.53 -16.18 6.61
CA LYS A 16 -6.18 -16.54 6.13
C LYS A 16 -6.12 -17.85 5.33
N LYS A 17 -7.16 -18.67 5.39
CA LYS A 17 -7.28 -19.92 4.60
C LYS A 17 -7.98 -19.70 3.26
N TRP A 18 -8.59 -18.57 3.05
CA TRP A 18 -9.28 -18.22 1.82
C TRP A 18 -8.31 -17.89 0.70
N LYS A 19 -8.79 -18.07 -0.54
CA LYS A 19 -8.11 -17.59 -1.73
C LYS A 19 -8.28 -16.09 -1.89
N PHE A 20 -7.40 -15.48 -2.67
CA PHE A 20 -7.34 -14.03 -2.86
C PHE A 20 -8.70 -13.44 -3.26
N ASP A 21 -9.37 -14.02 -4.26
CA ASP A 21 -10.68 -13.52 -4.72
C ASP A 21 -11.77 -13.67 -3.66
N THR A 22 -11.72 -14.71 -2.84
CA THR A 22 -12.64 -14.87 -1.70
C THR A 22 -12.45 -13.76 -0.66
N ILE A 23 -11.19 -13.43 -0.35
CA ILE A 23 -10.87 -12.30 0.54
C ILE A 23 -11.34 -10.98 -0.08
N ALA A 24 -11.11 -10.76 -1.38
CA ALA A 24 -11.52 -9.54 -2.07
C ALA A 24 -13.05 -9.33 -2.05
N VAL A 25 -13.83 -10.43 -2.14
CA VAL A 25 -15.30 -10.37 -2.14
C VAL A 25 -15.87 -10.22 -0.74
N HIS A 26 -15.40 -10.99 0.22
CA HIS A 26 -16.01 -11.08 1.55
C HIS A 26 -15.29 -10.21 2.61
N GLY A 27 -13.98 -10.01 2.49
CA GLY A 27 -13.21 -9.23 3.45
C GLY A 27 -13.42 -9.71 4.88
N LEU A 28 -13.82 -8.80 5.76
CA LEU A 28 -14.22 -9.10 7.16
C LEU A 28 -15.71 -8.98 7.42
N TYR A 29 -16.52 -8.68 6.41
CA TYR A 29 -17.95 -8.56 6.57
C TYR A 29 -18.58 -9.95 6.65
N THR A 30 -19.19 -10.27 7.79
CA THR A 30 -19.74 -11.59 8.06
C THR A 30 -21.27 -11.59 7.99
N VAL A 31 -21.86 -12.78 7.84
CA VAL A 31 -23.33 -12.94 7.96
C VAL A 31 -23.82 -12.51 9.35
N GLU A 32 -23.03 -12.76 10.40
CA GLU A 32 -23.32 -12.32 11.76
C GLU A 32 -23.40 -10.78 11.83
N ASP A 33 -22.42 -10.05 11.27
CA ASP A 33 -22.46 -8.59 11.18
C ASP A 33 -23.71 -8.11 10.43
N ALA A 34 -24.03 -8.74 9.31
CA ALA A 34 -25.19 -8.38 8.50
C ALA A 34 -26.50 -8.50 9.26
N VAL A 35 -26.71 -9.62 9.95
CA VAL A 35 -27.98 -9.93 10.64
C VAL A 35 -28.11 -9.18 11.96
N GLU A 36 -27.04 -9.13 12.76
CA GLU A 36 -27.09 -8.54 14.10
C GLU A 36 -26.98 -7.01 14.09
N ASP A 37 -26.09 -6.47 13.26
CA ASP A 37 -25.76 -5.05 13.29
C ASP A 37 -26.39 -4.24 12.14
N TYR A 38 -26.68 -4.88 10.98
CA TYR A 38 -27.00 -4.15 9.74
C TYR A 38 -28.27 -4.65 9.02
N GLN A 39 -29.23 -5.19 9.76
CA GLN A 39 -30.58 -5.58 9.27
C GLN A 39 -30.54 -6.53 8.06
N GLY A 40 -29.55 -7.41 7.98
CA GLY A 40 -29.41 -8.39 6.91
C GLY A 40 -28.85 -7.84 5.60
N SER A 41 -28.21 -6.65 5.60
CA SER A 41 -27.55 -6.12 4.41
C SER A 41 -26.49 -7.08 3.91
N ILE A 42 -26.55 -7.49 2.62
CA ILE A 42 -25.59 -8.42 2.02
C ILE A 42 -24.21 -7.79 1.79
N ILE A 43 -24.16 -6.46 1.63
CA ILE A 43 -22.93 -5.70 1.45
C ILE A 43 -22.76 -4.71 2.60
N GLU A 44 -21.54 -4.27 2.81
CA GLU A 44 -21.18 -3.31 3.85
C GLU A 44 -21.95 -1.99 3.67
N PRO A 45 -22.67 -1.51 4.71
CA PRO A 45 -23.38 -0.24 4.65
C PRO A 45 -22.44 0.96 4.57
N ILE A 46 -22.93 2.05 4.01
CA ILE A 46 -22.20 3.33 3.95
C ILE A 46 -22.59 4.17 5.17
N PHE A 47 -21.64 4.39 6.08
CA PHE A 47 -21.82 5.21 7.28
C PHE A 47 -21.41 6.65 7.02
N MET A 48 -22.37 7.51 6.71
CA MET A 48 -22.13 8.93 6.37
C MET A 48 -22.09 9.86 7.59
N SER A 49 -22.28 9.33 8.79
CA SER A 49 -22.25 10.14 10.03
C SER A 49 -20.85 10.70 10.30
N SER A 50 -20.77 11.97 10.67
CA SER A 50 -19.51 12.58 11.12
C SER A 50 -19.11 12.16 12.52
N SER A 51 -20.09 11.90 13.38
CA SER A 51 -19.94 11.58 14.81
C SER A 51 -20.85 10.45 15.22
N GLN A 52 -20.52 9.81 16.32
CA GLN A 52 -21.30 8.70 16.89
C GLN A 52 -21.96 9.14 18.20
N ALA A 53 -23.12 8.56 18.51
CA ALA A 53 -23.76 8.68 19.80
C ALA A 53 -23.22 7.62 20.78
N TYR A 54 -23.23 7.94 22.05
CA TYR A 54 -22.80 7.06 23.13
C TYR A 54 -23.91 6.91 24.18
N ARG A 55 -23.86 5.83 24.95
CA ARG A 55 -24.85 5.56 26.01
C ARG A 55 -24.73 6.60 27.14
N ASP A 56 -23.49 6.94 27.48
CA ASP A 56 -23.15 7.87 28.55
C ASP A 56 -21.79 8.56 28.30
N SER A 57 -21.42 9.45 29.20
CA SER A 57 -20.16 10.21 29.14
C SER A 57 -18.91 9.35 29.36
N ASP A 58 -19.03 8.24 30.10
CA ASP A 58 -17.90 7.37 30.40
C ASP A 58 -17.54 6.53 29.15
N GLU A 59 -18.56 6.03 28.45
CA GLU A 59 -18.36 5.36 27.15
C GLU A 59 -17.73 6.33 26.13
N MET A 60 -18.22 7.57 26.07
CA MET A 60 -17.64 8.59 25.19
C MET A 60 -16.18 8.90 25.56
N ALA A 61 -15.87 9.06 26.83
CA ALA A 61 -14.50 9.30 27.28
C ALA A 61 -13.56 8.15 26.94
N ALA A 62 -14.01 6.90 27.15
CA ALA A 62 -13.24 5.70 26.80
C ALA A 62 -13.03 5.56 25.28
N ALA A 63 -14.03 5.92 24.47
CA ALA A 63 -13.92 5.96 23.01
C ALA A 63 -12.88 6.98 22.53
N LEU A 64 -12.94 8.21 23.04
CA LEU A 64 -12.03 9.30 22.70
C LEU A 64 -10.59 9.04 23.19
N ALA A 65 -10.43 8.30 24.28
CA ALA A 65 -9.14 7.83 24.79
C ALA A 65 -8.63 6.55 24.09
N TYR A 66 -9.36 6.01 23.10
CA TYR A 66 -9.05 4.75 22.39
C TYR A 66 -8.93 3.54 23.31
N LEU A 67 -9.64 3.53 24.43
CA LEU A 67 -9.65 2.43 25.39
C LEU A 67 -10.64 1.32 25.04
N ILE A 68 -11.63 1.64 24.21
CA ILE A 68 -12.65 0.70 23.71
C ILE A 68 -12.69 0.72 22.17
N PRO A 69 -13.00 -0.40 21.53
CA PRO A 69 -13.09 -0.52 20.07
C PRO A 69 -14.44 0.02 19.59
N THR A 70 -14.59 1.32 19.57
CA THR A 70 -15.80 1.98 19.08
C THR A 70 -15.45 3.12 18.15
N TRP A 71 -16.44 3.50 17.37
CA TRP A 71 -16.33 4.62 16.44
C TRP A 71 -16.59 5.93 17.21
N CYS A 72 -15.79 6.94 17.01
CA CYS A 72 -15.95 8.21 17.71
C CYS A 72 -16.20 9.40 16.76
N TYR A 73 -15.41 9.49 15.72
CA TYR A 73 -15.47 10.58 14.75
C TYR A 73 -14.89 10.12 13.41
N SER A 74 -15.61 10.37 12.31
CA SER A 74 -15.28 9.76 11.01
C SER A 74 -13.91 10.17 10.45
N ARG A 75 -13.36 11.32 10.84
CA ARG A 75 -11.98 11.67 10.50
C ARG A 75 -10.95 10.70 11.12
N ILE A 76 -11.27 10.10 12.25
CA ILE A 76 -10.39 9.19 12.99
C ILE A 76 -10.64 7.76 12.53
N ALA A 77 -11.89 7.32 12.64
CA ALA A 77 -12.31 5.97 12.28
C ALA A 77 -13.80 5.93 11.93
N ASN A 78 -14.14 5.13 10.92
CA ASN A 78 -15.51 4.97 10.43
C ASN A 78 -15.71 3.51 9.99
N PRO A 79 -16.87 2.88 10.22
CA PRO A 79 -17.10 1.49 9.82
C PRO A 79 -16.84 1.22 8.34
N SER A 80 -17.21 2.14 7.44
CA SER A 80 -16.99 1.97 6.00
C SER A 80 -15.50 1.96 5.64
N THR A 81 -14.70 2.87 6.23
CA THR A 81 -13.24 2.87 6.01
C THR A 81 -12.57 1.66 6.64
N TYR A 82 -13.09 1.16 7.75
CA TYR A 82 -12.61 -0.04 8.42
C TYR A 82 -12.66 -1.29 7.52
N TYR A 83 -13.79 -1.54 6.86
CA TYR A 83 -13.92 -2.70 5.96
C TYR A 83 -12.96 -2.59 4.77
N TYR A 84 -12.83 -1.41 4.19
CA TYR A 84 -11.86 -1.14 3.12
C TYR A 84 -10.42 -1.40 3.58
N GLU A 85 -10.02 -0.82 4.71
CA GLU A 85 -8.66 -0.93 5.26
C GLU A 85 -8.28 -2.38 5.55
N TRP A 86 -9.18 -3.13 6.19
CA TRP A 86 -8.91 -4.53 6.52
C TRP A 86 -8.86 -5.42 5.28
N THR A 87 -9.77 -5.23 4.33
CA THR A 87 -9.73 -6.00 3.08
C THR A 87 -8.42 -5.73 2.34
N LEU A 88 -8.02 -4.48 2.21
CA LEU A 88 -6.76 -4.15 1.53
C LEU A 88 -5.53 -4.68 2.30
N ALA A 89 -5.52 -4.59 3.64
CA ALA A 89 -4.45 -5.17 4.45
C ALA A 89 -4.33 -6.69 4.24
N LEU A 90 -5.45 -7.41 4.16
CA LEU A 90 -5.47 -8.85 3.92
C LEU A 90 -5.01 -9.21 2.50
N LEU A 91 -5.36 -8.41 1.49
CA LEU A 91 -4.92 -8.63 0.11
C LEU A 91 -3.41 -8.37 -0.06
N GLU A 92 -2.88 -7.29 0.52
CA GLU A 92 -1.43 -7.01 0.52
C GLU A 92 -0.64 -8.01 1.36
N GLY A 93 -1.23 -8.49 2.46
CA GLY A 93 -0.65 -9.53 3.32
C GLY A 93 -0.86 -10.96 2.81
N TYR A 94 -1.50 -11.17 1.66
CA TYR A 94 -1.79 -12.51 1.15
C TYR A 94 -0.52 -13.30 0.83
N GLY A 95 -0.37 -14.45 1.50
CA GLY A 95 0.84 -15.28 1.42
C GLY A 95 2.01 -14.78 2.27
N PHE A 96 1.80 -13.82 3.17
CA PHE A 96 2.75 -13.40 4.21
C PHE A 96 2.38 -14.07 5.53
N ASP A 97 3.37 -14.66 6.23
CA ASP A 97 3.14 -15.38 7.49
C ASP A 97 2.83 -14.45 8.67
N GLY A 98 3.19 -13.15 8.55
CA GLY A 98 2.94 -12.15 9.57
C GLY A 98 1.54 -11.54 9.50
N GLU A 99 1.35 -10.46 10.24
CA GLU A 99 0.13 -9.63 10.22
C GLU A 99 0.42 -8.31 9.52
N THR A 100 -0.61 -7.80 8.84
CA THR A 100 -0.61 -6.51 8.16
C THR A 100 -1.74 -5.63 8.69
N SER A 101 -1.54 -4.33 8.62
CA SER A 101 -2.56 -3.33 8.93
C SER A 101 -2.58 -2.24 7.85
N CYS A 102 -3.67 -1.48 7.78
CA CYS A 102 -3.85 -0.44 6.78
C CYS A 102 -4.40 0.84 7.39
N CYS A 103 -3.91 1.97 6.89
CA CYS A 103 -4.44 3.31 7.14
C CYS A 103 -4.87 3.91 5.80
N SER A 104 -6.16 4.18 5.62
CA SER A 104 -6.68 4.84 4.43
C SER A 104 -6.41 6.35 4.43
N THR A 105 -6.21 6.91 3.24
CA THR A 105 -5.95 8.33 3.03
C THR A 105 -6.75 8.88 1.86
N SER A 106 -6.91 10.21 1.82
CA SER A 106 -7.67 10.91 0.78
C SER A 106 -7.04 10.83 -0.63
N SER A 107 -5.77 10.46 -0.75
CA SER A 107 -5.05 10.33 -2.03
C SER A 107 -3.77 9.51 -1.88
N GLY A 108 -3.21 9.04 -3.01
CA GLY A 108 -1.89 8.40 -3.02
C GLY A 108 -0.77 9.32 -2.50
N MET A 109 -0.81 10.62 -2.83
CA MET A 109 0.17 11.59 -2.31
C MET A 109 0.07 11.76 -0.79
N ALA A 110 -1.15 11.75 -0.25
CA ALA A 110 -1.35 11.75 1.20
C ALA A 110 -0.85 10.45 1.85
N ALA A 111 -1.00 9.29 1.16
CA ALA A 111 -0.44 8.02 1.62
C ALA A 111 1.09 8.08 1.71
N ILE A 112 1.76 8.61 0.67
CA ILE A 112 3.23 8.79 0.68
C ILE A 112 3.66 9.66 1.87
N MET A 113 3.03 10.84 2.06
CA MET A 113 3.37 11.70 3.22
C MET A 113 3.09 11.02 4.55
N THR A 114 1.98 10.30 4.68
CA THR A 114 1.66 9.55 5.89
C THR A 114 2.69 8.46 6.16
N ALA A 115 3.25 7.84 5.11
CA ALA A 115 4.26 6.79 5.24
C ALA A 115 5.65 7.33 5.61
N VAL A 116 6.07 8.48 5.06
CA VAL A 116 7.46 8.97 5.23
C VAL A 116 7.62 9.95 6.40
N GLN A 117 6.61 10.79 6.65
CA GLN A 117 6.70 11.87 7.62
C GLN A 117 7.05 11.42 9.05
N PRO A 118 6.55 10.29 9.60
CA PRO A 118 6.90 9.86 10.94
C PRO A 118 8.38 9.57 11.16
N PHE A 119 9.13 9.20 10.11
CA PHE A 119 10.58 8.99 10.16
C PHE A 119 11.39 10.30 10.05
N LEU A 120 10.76 11.38 9.60
CA LEU A 120 11.39 12.67 9.33
C LEU A 120 11.13 13.73 10.42
N VAL A 121 10.48 13.37 11.53
CA VAL A 121 10.18 14.28 12.62
C VAL A 121 11.46 14.68 13.35
N HIS A 122 11.68 15.99 13.55
CA HIS A 122 12.74 16.49 14.42
C HIS A 122 12.45 16.21 15.88
N LYS A 123 13.44 15.73 16.62
CA LYS A 123 13.39 15.75 18.07
C LYS A 123 13.52 17.21 18.55
N ARG A 124 12.68 17.65 19.48
CA ARG A 124 12.65 19.02 20.01
C ARG A 124 14.01 19.53 20.45
N HIS A 125 14.87 18.63 20.96
CA HIS A 125 16.19 18.97 21.47
C HIS A 125 17.31 18.82 20.44
N HIS A 126 17.00 18.37 19.22
CA HIS A 126 17.93 18.20 18.11
C HIS A 126 17.33 18.73 16.79
N PRO A 127 16.96 20.03 16.73
CA PRO A 127 16.25 20.59 15.58
C PRO A 127 17.11 20.68 14.31
N HIS A 128 18.44 20.59 14.42
CA HIS A 128 19.39 20.68 13.31
C HIS A 128 20.08 19.34 13.00
N GLU A 129 19.61 18.23 13.56
CA GLU A 129 20.17 16.92 13.22
C GLU A 129 19.92 16.63 11.73
N PRO A 130 20.99 16.35 10.94
CA PRO A 130 20.84 16.02 9.52
C PRO A 130 19.94 14.81 9.34
N ARG A 131 19.15 14.82 8.28
CA ARG A 131 18.25 13.70 7.93
C ARG A 131 18.25 13.54 6.43
N ASN A 132 18.39 12.32 6.02
CA ASN A 132 18.24 11.95 4.63
C ASN A 132 17.41 10.65 4.49
N PHE A 133 17.04 10.37 3.26
CA PHE A 133 16.48 9.10 2.85
C PHE A 133 16.96 8.78 1.43
N VAL A 134 16.91 7.50 1.08
CA VAL A 134 17.34 7.03 -0.23
C VAL A 134 16.10 6.66 -1.04
N ALA A 135 15.97 7.16 -2.27
CA ALA A 135 14.79 6.93 -3.10
C ALA A 135 15.16 6.68 -4.57
N THR A 136 14.33 5.87 -5.27
CA THR A 136 14.47 5.70 -6.72
C THR A 136 14.20 7.00 -7.46
N ALA A 137 15.09 7.42 -8.37
CA ALA A 137 14.91 8.61 -9.19
C ALA A 137 13.76 8.44 -10.20
N GLN A 138 13.54 7.22 -10.67
CA GLN A 138 12.39 6.87 -11.48
C GLN A 138 11.19 6.60 -10.56
N CYS A 139 10.34 7.60 -10.39
CA CYS A 139 9.10 7.53 -9.64
C CYS A 139 8.06 8.47 -10.23
N TYR A 140 6.84 8.41 -9.73
CA TYR A 140 5.77 9.31 -10.13
C TYR A 140 6.16 10.78 -9.96
N GLY A 141 5.83 11.63 -10.94
CA GLY A 141 6.23 13.04 -10.94
C GLY A 141 5.78 13.82 -9.69
N GLY A 142 4.63 13.49 -9.11
CA GLY A 142 4.18 14.06 -7.84
C GLY A 142 5.06 13.66 -6.66
N THR A 143 5.53 12.42 -6.62
CA THR A 143 6.48 11.91 -5.61
C THR A 143 7.82 12.61 -5.74
N PHE A 144 8.33 12.72 -6.97
CA PHE A 144 9.57 13.45 -7.25
C PHE A 144 9.47 14.91 -6.76
N GLN A 145 8.39 15.60 -7.12
CA GLN A 145 8.13 16.98 -6.69
C GLN A 145 8.04 17.11 -5.16
N GLN A 146 7.35 16.15 -4.50
CA GLN A 146 7.22 16.15 -3.05
C GLN A 146 8.58 15.97 -2.37
N PHE A 147 9.41 15.06 -2.86
CA PHE A 147 10.72 14.78 -2.27
C PHE A 147 11.75 15.87 -2.57
N SER A 148 11.80 16.38 -3.82
CA SER A 148 12.78 17.37 -4.24
C SER A 148 12.48 18.77 -3.71
N VAL A 149 11.20 19.17 -3.64
CA VAL A 149 10.83 20.55 -3.26
C VAL A 149 10.32 20.57 -1.81
N ARG A 150 9.24 19.80 -1.51
CA ARG A 150 8.60 19.89 -0.19
C ARG A 150 9.46 19.37 0.95
N LEU A 151 10.28 18.35 0.71
CA LEU A 151 11.18 17.81 1.73
C LEU A 151 12.57 18.42 1.64
N MET A 152 13.20 18.45 0.47
CA MET A 152 14.57 18.98 0.34
C MET A 152 14.62 20.50 0.51
N GLU A 153 13.93 21.26 -0.34
CA GLU A 153 14.08 22.71 -0.37
C GLU A 153 13.35 23.42 0.80
N GLU A 154 12.17 22.91 1.20
CA GLU A 154 11.35 23.59 2.20
C GLU A 154 11.55 23.09 3.64
N ARG A 155 12.09 21.86 3.82
CA ARG A 155 12.20 21.23 5.14
C ARG A 155 13.61 20.72 5.48
N ASP A 156 14.59 20.99 4.63
CA ASP A 156 15.98 20.59 4.82
C ASP A 156 16.15 19.08 5.12
N VAL A 157 15.44 18.25 4.33
CA VAL A 157 15.53 16.79 4.38
C VAL A 157 16.12 16.30 3.07
N GLU A 158 17.35 15.81 3.09
CA GLU A 158 18.06 15.37 1.87
C GLU A 158 17.41 14.10 1.29
N CYS A 159 17.05 14.14 -0.01
CA CYS A 159 16.68 12.95 -0.79
C CYS A 159 17.88 12.53 -1.65
N ARG A 160 18.38 11.32 -1.43
CA ARG A 160 19.48 10.74 -2.20
C ARG A 160 18.93 9.81 -3.26
N TRP A 161 19.00 10.27 -4.50
CA TRP A 161 18.38 9.60 -5.64
C TRP A 161 19.22 8.43 -6.16
N VAL A 162 18.60 7.25 -6.28
CA VAL A 162 19.13 6.06 -6.97
C VAL A 162 18.69 6.11 -8.43
N ALA A 163 19.65 6.30 -9.34
CA ALA A 163 19.37 6.41 -10.77
C ALA A 163 19.09 5.04 -11.41
N ASN A 164 19.88 4.03 -11.06
CA ASN A 164 19.66 2.65 -11.49
C ASN A 164 19.16 1.79 -10.33
N ALA A 165 17.85 1.69 -10.19
CA ALA A 165 17.22 0.96 -9.10
C ALA A 165 17.56 -0.55 -9.05
N ALA A 166 17.98 -1.15 -10.18
CA ALA A 166 18.43 -2.54 -10.24
C ALA A 166 19.87 -2.76 -9.72
N ASN A 167 20.62 -1.69 -9.48
CA ASN A 167 21.99 -1.77 -8.96
C ASN A 167 21.99 -1.61 -7.42
N LEU A 168 22.18 -2.70 -6.69
CA LEU A 168 22.18 -2.71 -5.23
C LEU A 168 23.32 -1.88 -4.63
N ASP A 169 24.50 -1.84 -5.28
CA ASP A 169 25.63 -1.06 -4.80
C ASP A 169 25.35 0.45 -4.82
N GLU A 170 24.54 0.90 -5.77
CA GLU A 170 24.11 2.30 -5.80
C GLU A 170 23.22 2.66 -4.60
N TRP A 171 22.32 1.76 -4.19
CA TRP A 171 21.54 1.95 -2.96
C TRP A 171 22.45 2.00 -1.74
N ALA A 172 23.35 1.03 -1.61
CA ALA A 172 24.27 0.93 -0.48
C ALA A 172 25.17 2.17 -0.34
N SER A 173 25.68 2.70 -1.44
CA SER A 173 26.56 3.87 -1.45
C SER A 173 25.91 5.16 -0.95
N LYS A 174 24.58 5.21 -0.86
CA LYS A 174 23.81 6.39 -0.46
C LYS A 174 23.31 6.35 0.98
N ILE A 175 23.55 5.26 1.69
CA ILE A 175 23.13 5.08 3.09
C ILE A 175 24.23 5.60 4.03
N ASP A 176 23.84 6.36 5.04
CA ASP A 176 24.70 6.76 6.15
C ASP A 176 23.93 6.74 7.49
N GLU A 177 24.54 7.22 8.58
CA GLU A 177 23.95 7.27 9.91
C GLU A 177 22.73 8.19 10.03
N ASN A 178 22.57 9.12 9.09
CA ASN A 178 21.44 10.06 9.03
C ASN A 178 20.28 9.56 8.17
N THR A 179 20.45 8.43 7.48
CA THR A 179 19.41 7.83 6.66
C THR A 179 18.26 7.30 7.53
N ARG A 180 17.02 7.56 7.12
CA ARG A 180 15.83 7.23 7.89
C ARG A 180 14.99 6.10 7.29
N PHE A 181 14.98 5.96 5.97
CA PHE A 181 14.28 4.88 5.24
C PHE A 181 14.81 4.77 3.80
N LEU A 182 14.48 3.66 3.15
CA LEU A 182 14.59 3.49 1.72
C LEU A 182 13.21 3.53 1.08
N TYR A 183 13.08 4.15 -0.10
CA TYR A 183 11.81 4.27 -0.83
C TYR A 183 11.99 3.89 -2.31
N GLY A 184 11.06 3.09 -2.84
CA GLY A 184 11.06 2.78 -4.28
C GLY A 184 9.66 2.53 -4.83
N GLU A 185 9.46 2.92 -6.10
CA GLU A 185 8.23 2.68 -6.86
C GLU A 185 8.44 1.55 -7.85
N LEU A 186 7.55 0.56 -7.87
CA LEU A 186 7.69 -0.62 -8.73
C LEU A 186 6.34 -1.23 -9.15
N PRO A 187 6.12 -1.39 -10.47
CA PRO A 187 6.88 -0.72 -11.54
C PRO A 187 6.74 0.79 -11.46
N SER A 188 7.80 1.53 -11.77
CA SER A 188 7.77 2.99 -11.71
C SER A 188 7.02 3.62 -12.89
N ASN A 189 6.39 4.76 -12.65
CA ASN A 189 5.69 5.55 -13.67
C ASN A 189 6.47 6.85 -13.97
N PRO A 190 6.87 7.13 -15.24
CA PRO A 190 6.58 6.38 -16.47
C PRO A 190 7.68 5.40 -16.90
N GLY A 191 8.82 5.38 -16.23
CA GLY A 191 10.04 4.72 -16.70
C GLY A 191 10.06 3.21 -16.57
N LEU A 192 9.08 2.59 -15.93
CA LEU A 192 8.98 1.14 -15.69
C LEU A 192 10.21 0.55 -14.96
N GLY A 193 10.90 1.38 -14.16
CA GLY A 193 11.98 0.94 -13.29
C GLY A 193 11.51 -0.17 -12.34
N PHE A 194 12.42 -1.06 -12.01
CA PHE A 194 12.18 -2.18 -11.11
C PHE A 194 13.45 -2.52 -10.34
N PHE A 195 13.34 -3.00 -9.11
CA PHE A 195 14.48 -3.43 -8.30
C PHE A 195 14.21 -4.76 -7.60
N ASP A 196 15.27 -5.43 -7.16
CA ASP A 196 15.15 -6.67 -6.36
C ASP A 196 14.70 -6.32 -4.95
N ILE A 197 13.41 -6.54 -4.67
CA ILE A 197 12.77 -6.13 -3.43
C ILE A 197 13.45 -6.78 -2.23
N GLN A 198 13.73 -8.09 -2.32
CA GLN A 198 14.36 -8.83 -1.22
C GLN A 198 15.76 -8.29 -0.92
N GLN A 199 16.58 -8.07 -1.93
CA GLN A 199 17.94 -7.57 -1.73
C GLN A 199 17.95 -6.15 -1.15
N VAL A 200 17.08 -5.26 -1.62
CA VAL A 200 16.97 -3.89 -1.09
C VAL A 200 16.39 -3.90 0.33
N ALA A 201 15.44 -4.78 0.64
CA ALA A 201 14.92 -4.95 2.00
C ALA A 201 16.01 -5.46 2.96
N ASP A 202 16.76 -6.49 2.55
CA ASP A 202 17.87 -7.03 3.36
C ASP A 202 18.95 -5.97 3.61
N LEU A 203 19.29 -5.18 2.60
CA LEU A 203 20.18 -4.03 2.74
C LEU A 203 19.64 -3.01 3.74
N ALA A 204 18.38 -2.59 3.60
CA ALA A 204 17.73 -1.64 4.50
C ALA A 204 17.76 -2.16 5.95
N HIS A 205 17.35 -3.41 6.14
CA HIS A 205 17.29 -4.05 7.47
C HIS A 205 18.68 -4.20 8.11
N SER A 206 19.74 -4.44 7.33
CA SER A 206 21.11 -4.51 7.87
C SER A 206 21.57 -3.18 8.47
N HIS A 207 20.95 -2.06 8.06
CA HIS A 207 21.16 -0.72 8.62
C HIS A 207 20.07 -0.30 9.62
N GLY A 208 19.13 -1.20 9.96
CA GLY A 208 18.01 -0.89 10.85
C GLY A 208 17.00 0.09 10.23
N LEU A 209 16.87 0.12 8.91
CA LEU A 209 16.01 1.03 8.15
C LEU A 209 14.81 0.27 7.58
N PRO A 210 13.61 0.90 7.49
CA PRO A 210 12.50 0.32 6.78
C PRO A 210 12.62 0.53 5.27
N LEU A 211 12.10 -0.44 4.48
CA LEU A 211 11.84 -0.29 3.06
C LEU A 211 10.37 0.06 2.83
N ILE A 212 10.13 1.19 2.15
CA ILE A 212 8.81 1.67 1.72
C ILE A 212 8.68 1.45 0.21
N CYS A 213 7.65 0.72 -0.21
CA CYS A 213 7.38 0.44 -1.62
C CYS A 213 6.08 1.10 -2.09
N ASP A 214 6.10 1.88 -3.16
CA ASP A 214 4.89 2.25 -3.88
C ASP A 214 4.58 1.16 -4.91
N SER A 215 3.50 0.43 -4.71
CA SER A 215 3.08 -0.69 -5.56
C SER A 215 1.78 -0.39 -6.32
N THR A 216 1.53 0.89 -6.59
CA THR A 216 0.28 1.37 -7.21
C THR A 216 -0.02 0.72 -8.56
N VAL A 217 1.00 0.55 -9.42
CA VAL A 217 0.82 -0.01 -10.78
C VAL A 217 0.59 -1.51 -10.74
N ALA A 218 1.31 -2.22 -9.86
CA ALA A 218 1.21 -3.68 -9.77
C ALA A 218 -0.05 -4.14 -9.04
N THR A 219 -0.51 -3.44 -8.02
CA THR A 219 -1.58 -3.87 -7.10
C THR A 219 -1.26 -5.17 -6.35
N PRO A 220 -1.96 -5.49 -5.25
CA PRO A 220 -1.71 -6.75 -4.52
C PRO A 220 -2.03 -8.03 -5.34
N ALA A 221 -2.76 -7.89 -6.45
CA ALA A 221 -3.05 -9.04 -7.31
C ALA A 221 -1.83 -9.51 -8.14
N LEU A 222 -0.84 -8.63 -8.39
CA LEU A 222 0.40 -8.99 -9.09
C LEU A 222 1.63 -8.99 -8.18
N LEU A 223 1.70 -8.07 -7.24
CA LEU A 223 2.86 -7.87 -6.38
C LEU A 223 2.44 -7.51 -4.96
N ARG A 224 3.02 -8.18 -4.00
CA ARG A 224 2.86 -7.94 -2.56
C ARG A 224 4.23 -7.73 -1.95
N PRO A 225 4.76 -6.49 -1.95
CA PRO A 225 6.14 -6.22 -1.52
C PRO A 225 6.45 -6.66 -0.09
N ILE A 226 5.47 -6.63 0.82
CA ILE A 226 5.61 -7.10 2.21
C ILE A 226 6.04 -8.57 2.26
N ARG A 227 5.54 -9.41 1.36
CA ARG A 227 5.93 -10.81 1.25
C ARG A 227 7.42 -10.99 0.90
N HIS A 228 8.02 -9.97 0.32
CA HIS A 228 9.41 -9.96 -0.13
C HIS A 228 10.32 -9.06 0.73
N GLY A 229 9.89 -8.75 1.94
CA GLY A 229 10.70 -8.05 2.92
C GLY A 229 10.41 -6.55 3.09
N ALA A 230 9.62 -5.91 2.22
CA ALA A 230 9.22 -4.53 2.44
C ALA A 230 8.45 -4.37 3.76
N ASP A 231 8.64 -3.23 4.43
CA ASP A 231 7.98 -2.93 5.70
C ASP A 231 6.67 -2.21 5.51
N ILE A 232 6.64 -1.28 4.54
CA ILE A 232 5.50 -0.42 4.25
C ILE A 232 5.22 -0.42 2.76
N VAL A 233 3.95 -0.54 2.39
CA VAL A 233 3.46 -0.37 1.03
C VAL A 233 2.54 0.84 0.97
N VAL A 234 2.75 1.71 0.00
CA VAL A 234 1.80 2.76 -0.34
C VAL A 234 1.06 2.43 -1.63
N GLN A 235 -0.21 2.79 -1.67
CA GLN A 235 -1.09 2.58 -2.82
C GLN A 235 -1.83 3.88 -3.15
N SER A 236 -1.70 4.35 -4.39
CA SER A 236 -2.72 5.25 -4.92
C SER A 236 -3.91 4.41 -5.36
N ALA A 237 -4.82 4.14 -4.42
CA ALA A 237 -6.01 3.34 -4.71
C ALA A 237 -6.94 3.99 -5.74
N THR A 238 -6.72 5.26 -6.08
CA THR A 238 -7.32 6.00 -7.21
C THR A 238 -7.21 5.25 -8.53
N LYS A 239 -6.15 4.45 -8.72
CA LYS A 239 -5.81 3.81 -10.00
C LYS A 239 -6.57 2.49 -10.14
N THR A 240 -5.89 1.37 -10.29
CA THR A 240 -6.51 0.07 -10.59
C THR A 240 -7.39 -0.47 -9.45
N LEU A 241 -7.14 -0.09 -8.20
CA LEU A 241 -8.00 -0.48 -7.07
C LEU A 241 -9.41 0.12 -7.20
N THR A 242 -9.51 1.42 -7.62
CA THR A 242 -10.77 2.10 -7.96
C THR A 242 -10.90 2.22 -9.48
N SER A 243 -10.93 1.12 -10.19
CA SER A 243 -10.86 1.07 -11.65
C SER A 243 -12.00 1.76 -12.40
N SER A 244 -13.10 2.06 -11.72
CA SER A 244 -14.23 2.81 -12.27
C SER A 244 -13.93 4.30 -12.52
N GLY A 245 -12.78 4.82 -12.05
CA GLY A 245 -12.43 6.23 -12.16
C GLY A 245 -13.26 7.15 -11.26
N PHE A 246 -13.94 6.62 -10.27
CA PHE A 246 -14.98 7.29 -9.51
C PHE A 246 -14.46 8.24 -8.42
N GLY A 247 -13.22 8.16 -8.03
CA GLY A 247 -12.72 9.03 -6.97
C GLY A 247 -11.23 8.89 -6.73
N ILE A 248 -10.75 9.69 -5.78
CA ILE A 248 -9.36 9.73 -5.37
C ILE A 248 -9.23 9.13 -3.98
N CYS A 249 -8.33 8.18 -3.82
CA CYS A 249 -8.03 7.58 -2.53
C CYS A 249 -6.61 7.01 -2.49
N GLY A 250 -6.13 6.77 -1.29
CA GLY A 250 -4.84 6.15 -1.05
C GLY A 250 -4.86 5.28 0.19
N ALA A 251 -3.80 4.53 0.38
CA ALA A 251 -3.62 3.69 1.55
C ALA A 251 -2.14 3.50 1.88
N VAL A 252 -1.87 3.37 3.17
CA VAL A 252 -0.60 2.91 3.73
C VAL A 252 -0.85 1.55 4.36
N ILE A 253 -0.18 0.53 3.86
CA ILE A 253 -0.24 -0.83 4.40
C ILE A 253 1.13 -1.13 5.01
N ALA A 254 1.16 -1.70 6.20
CA ALA A 254 2.41 -2.04 6.87
C ALA A 254 2.36 -3.43 7.48
N ARG A 255 3.51 -4.11 7.49
CA ARG A 255 3.69 -5.30 8.34
C ARG A 255 3.75 -4.86 9.80
N ARG A 256 3.32 -5.72 10.71
CA ARG A 256 3.59 -5.51 12.13
C ARG A 256 5.05 -5.76 12.46
N ASN A 257 5.54 -5.08 13.50
CA ASN A 257 6.93 -5.17 13.95
C ASN A 257 7.92 -4.84 12.83
N LEU A 258 7.73 -3.67 12.20
CA LEU A 258 8.64 -3.22 11.15
C LEU A 258 10.06 -2.95 11.69
N VAL A 259 11.03 -3.04 10.80
CA VAL A 259 12.43 -2.70 11.11
C VAL A 259 12.58 -1.19 11.00
N ALA A 260 12.97 -0.53 12.11
CA ALA A 260 13.30 0.90 12.08
C ALA A 260 14.19 1.27 13.29
N ASN A 261 15.25 2.01 13.03
CA ASN A 261 16.09 2.60 14.06
C ASN A 261 15.47 3.91 14.57
N ILE A 262 14.32 3.79 15.25
CA ILE A 262 13.58 4.90 15.84
C ILE A 262 13.13 4.51 17.25
N ASP A 263 13.28 5.44 18.18
CA ASP A 263 12.84 5.27 19.56
C ASP A 263 11.32 5.56 19.69
N ASN A 264 10.52 4.70 19.06
CA ASN A 264 9.06 4.78 19.08
C ASN A 264 8.47 3.37 18.90
N GLU A 265 8.32 2.64 20.00
CA GLU A 265 7.82 1.26 20.00
C GLU A 265 6.38 1.13 19.44
N PRO A 266 5.41 2.02 19.77
CA PRO A 266 4.09 1.96 19.14
C PRO A 266 4.14 2.03 17.61
N LEU A 267 4.99 2.91 17.05
CA LEU A 267 5.18 3.04 15.61
C LEU A 267 5.74 1.74 15.00
N LYS A 268 6.77 1.16 15.62
CA LYS A 268 7.37 -0.09 15.12
C LYS A 268 6.41 -1.25 15.20
N LYS A 269 5.64 -1.34 16.28
CA LYS A 269 4.72 -2.45 16.54
C LYS A 269 3.58 -2.52 15.52
N ASP A 270 2.95 -1.39 15.20
CA ASP A 270 1.86 -1.30 14.22
C ASP A 270 1.83 0.09 13.56
N PHE A 271 2.58 0.23 12.50
CA PHE A 271 2.79 1.52 11.82
C PHE A 271 1.50 2.13 11.27
N ALA A 272 0.66 1.33 10.61
CA ALA A 272 -0.56 1.85 10.00
C ALA A 272 -1.58 2.30 11.07
N VAL A 273 -1.70 1.55 12.17
CA VAL A 273 -2.53 1.96 13.32
C VAL A 273 -1.94 3.22 13.99
N TYR A 274 -0.63 3.28 14.19
CA TYR A 274 0.03 4.47 14.73
C TYR A 274 -0.26 5.71 13.88
N THR A 275 -0.06 5.61 12.57
CA THR A 275 -0.27 6.74 11.65
C THR A 275 -1.74 7.15 11.57
N LYS A 276 -2.67 6.23 11.65
CA LYS A 276 -4.10 6.49 11.64
C LYS A 276 -4.53 7.33 12.85
N TYR A 277 -4.11 6.94 14.05
CA TYR A 277 -4.57 7.55 15.29
C TYR A 277 -3.74 8.76 15.74
N LEU A 278 -2.63 9.05 15.11
CA LEU A 278 -1.79 10.21 15.39
C LEU A 278 -1.69 11.14 14.16
N PRO A 279 -0.70 11.00 13.24
CA PRO A 279 -0.51 12.02 12.21
C PRO A 279 -1.71 12.13 11.24
N ASN A 280 -2.32 11.03 10.84
CA ASN A 280 -3.48 11.08 9.92
C ASN A 280 -4.69 11.74 10.57
N ARG A 281 -4.96 11.43 11.84
CA ARG A 281 -5.98 12.12 12.64
C ARG A 281 -5.74 13.61 12.70
N ASP A 282 -4.50 14.02 12.94
CA ASP A 282 -4.14 15.42 13.24
C ASP A 282 -4.05 16.28 11.97
N TYR A 283 -3.49 15.74 10.89
CA TYR A 283 -3.41 16.42 9.59
C TYR A 283 -4.68 16.31 8.75
N GLY A 284 -5.51 15.32 8.99
CA GLY A 284 -6.84 15.19 8.40
C GLY A 284 -6.93 14.66 6.96
N PRO A 285 -5.96 13.93 6.39
CA PRO A 285 -6.10 13.36 5.05
C PRO A 285 -6.92 12.06 5.04
N ASN A 286 -8.05 12.05 5.76
CA ASN A 286 -8.90 10.88 5.87
C ASN A 286 -9.67 10.58 4.58
N LEU A 287 -9.97 9.31 4.37
CA LEU A 287 -10.79 8.84 3.27
C LEU A 287 -12.28 9.03 3.57
N HIS A 288 -13.02 9.50 2.58
CA HIS A 288 -14.47 9.65 2.70
C HIS A 288 -15.17 8.28 2.71
N PRO A 289 -16.16 8.02 3.60
CA PRO A 289 -16.80 6.72 3.74
C PRO A 289 -17.41 6.15 2.45
N MET A 290 -18.09 6.99 1.66
CA MET A 290 -18.63 6.57 0.37
C MET A 290 -17.51 6.11 -0.58
N GLN A 291 -16.41 6.85 -0.68
CA GLN A 291 -15.29 6.49 -1.51
C GLN A 291 -14.64 5.15 -1.06
N ALA A 292 -14.57 4.91 0.25
CA ALA A 292 -14.07 3.66 0.80
C ALA A 292 -14.89 2.46 0.32
N ILE A 293 -16.22 2.51 0.42
CA ILE A 293 -17.11 1.41 -0.01
C ILE A 293 -17.10 1.24 -1.52
N MET A 294 -17.04 2.32 -2.29
CA MET A 294 -16.94 2.23 -3.75
C MET A 294 -15.63 1.58 -4.20
N THR A 295 -14.51 1.95 -3.57
CA THR A 295 -13.21 1.31 -3.83
C THR A 295 -13.23 -0.15 -3.40
N LEU A 296 -13.79 -0.45 -2.24
CA LEU A 296 -13.97 -1.83 -1.76
C LEU A 296 -14.76 -2.67 -2.76
N ASN A 297 -15.85 -2.13 -3.29
CA ASN A 297 -16.65 -2.81 -4.31
C ASN A 297 -15.86 -3.07 -5.60
N ASP A 298 -15.07 -2.10 -6.06
CA ASP A 298 -14.20 -2.27 -7.23
C ASP A 298 -13.09 -3.31 -7.01
N MET A 299 -12.58 -3.41 -5.78
CA MET A 299 -11.54 -4.40 -5.43
C MET A 299 -12.03 -5.85 -5.52
N ARG A 300 -13.33 -6.12 -5.44
CA ARG A 300 -13.91 -7.46 -5.53
C ARG A 300 -13.58 -8.20 -6.83
N THR A 301 -13.27 -7.46 -7.88
CA THR A 301 -12.88 -8.00 -9.20
C THR A 301 -11.44 -7.66 -9.58
N LEU A 302 -10.61 -7.27 -8.62
CA LEU A 302 -9.26 -6.76 -8.86
C LEU A 302 -8.39 -7.72 -9.69
N ARG A 303 -8.35 -8.99 -9.30
CA ARG A 303 -7.54 -10.02 -9.96
C ARG A 303 -7.88 -10.19 -11.44
N SER A 304 -9.15 -10.35 -11.75
CA SER A 304 -9.60 -10.52 -13.14
C SER A 304 -9.41 -9.26 -13.97
N LYS A 305 -9.58 -8.09 -13.39
CA LYS A 305 -9.33 -6.80 -14.08
C LYS A 305 -7.86 -6.64 -14.45
N ILE A 306 -6.95 -6.82 -13.50
CA ILE A 306 -5.52 -6.62 -13.76
C ILE A 306 -4.96 -7.68 -14.71
N ASP A 307 -5.49 -8.90 -14.67
CA ASP A 307 -5.16 -9.94 -15.66
C ASP A 307 -5.54 -9.51 -17.08
N LEU A 308 -6.79 -9.06 -17.27
CA LEU A 308 -7.27 -8.58 -18.56
C LEU A 308 -6.46 -7.37 -19.04
N MET A 309 -6.22 -6.38 -18.16
CA MET A 309 -5.41 -5.20 -18.47
C MET A 309 -3.99 -5.60 -18.91
N SER A 310 -3.33 -6.49 -18.16
CA SER A 310 -1.97 -6.95 -18.49
C SER A 310 -1.91 -7.68 -19.84
N ARG A 311 -2.89 -8.52 -20.13
CA ARG A 311 -2.98 -9.21 -21.42
C ARG A 311 -3.20 -8.23 -22.59
N ASN A 312 -4.03 -7.23 -22.39
CA ASN A 312 -4.28 -6.21 -23.40
C ASN A 312 -3.04 -5.34 -23.62
N THR A 313 -2.37 -4.91 -22.53
CA THR A 313 -1.13 -4.14 -22.64
C THR A 313 -0.04 -4.91 -23.36
N MET A 314 0.11 -6.22 -23.10
CA MET A 314 1.05 -7.07 -23.83
C MET A 314 0.79 -7.04 -25.33
N LYS A 315 -0.46 -7.29 -25.75
CA LYS A 315 -0.85 -7.26 -27.18
C LYS A 315 -0.57 -5.90 -27.83
N VAL A 316 -0.90 -4.81 -27.14
CA VAL A 316 -0.65 -3.45 -27.66
C VAL A 316 0.85 -3.20 -27.76
N SER A 317 1.63 -3.60 -26.74
CA SER A 317 3.09 -3.45 -26.74
C SER A 317 3.73 -4.22 -27.91
N GLU A 318 3.34 -5.50 -28.11
CA GLU A 318 3.80 -6.31 -29.24
C GLU A 318 3.44 -5.69 -30.60
N TYR A 319 2.22 -5.19 -30.74
CA TYR A 319 1.79 -4.48 -31.96
C TYR A 319 2.64 -3.25 -32.22
N LEU A 320 2.86 -2.39 -31.19
CA LEU A 320 3.65 -1.16 -31.35
C LEU A 320 5.10 -1.44 -31.74
N THR A 321 5.71 -2.54 -31.29
CA THR A 321 7.08 -2.90 -31.70
C THR A 321 7.18 -3.20 -33.21
N THR A 322 6.08 -3.44 -33.89
CA THR A 322 6.06 -3.70 -35.35
C THR A 322 5.77 -2.46 -36.18
N GLN A 323 5.46 -1.32 -35.56
CA GLN A 323 5.07 -0.10 -36.28
C GLN A 323 6.30 0.73 -36.69
N PRO A 324 6.45 1.07 -37.98
CA PRO A 324 7.62 1.84 -38.47
C PRO A 324 7.75 3.23 -37.84
N ALA A 325 6.66 3.81 -37.33
CA ALA A 325 6.66 5.13 -36.72
C ALA A 325 7.01 5.11 -35.19
N VAL A 326 7.18 3.91 -34.63
CA VAL A 326 7.51 3.74 -33.20
C VAL A 326 8.98 3.36 -33.07
N GLU A 327 9.75 4.23 -32.44
CA GLU A 327 11.17 4.04 -32.22
C GLU A 327 11.46 3.01 -31.13
N SER A 328 10.72 3.09 -30.02
CA SER A 328 10.90 2.18 -28.88
C SER A 328 9.61 1.93 -28.12
N VAL A 329 9.50 0.76 -27.51
CA VAL A 329 8.40 0.38 -26.60
C VAL A 329 9.00 -0.14 -25.31
N GLN A 330 8.61 0.46 -24.20
CA GLN A 330 8.98 0.04 -22.85
C GLN A 330 7.80 -0.67 -22.21
N TYR A 331 7.93 -1.94 -21.95
CA TYR A 331 6.97 -2.76 -21.20
C TYR A 331 7.69 -3.95 -20.56
N LEU A 332 7.57 -4.14 -19.26
CA LEU A 332 8.26 -5.21 -18.53
C LEU A 332 7.93 -6.62 -19.04
N GLY A 333 6.78 -6.79 -19.70
CA GLY A 333 6.37 -8.06 -20.31
C GLY A 333 7.11 -8.42 -21.60
N LEU A 334 7.75 -7.48 -22.28
CA LEU A 334 8.52 -7.75 -23.48
C LEU A 334 9.85 -8.43 -23.10
N LYS A 335 10.17 -9.56 -23.75
CA LYS A 335 11.37 -10.35 -23.42
C LYS A 335 12.69 -9.60 -23.65
N ASN A 336 12.69 -8.61 -24.52
CA ASN A 336 13.86 -7.75 -24.78
C ASN A 336 13.99 -6.57 -23.81
N HIS A 337 13.05 -6.38 -22.91
CA HIS A 337 13.15 -5.35 -21.90
C HIS A 337 14.26 -5.69 -20.89
N PRO A 338 15.20 -4.76 -20.56
CA PRO A 338 16.35 -5.07 -19.70
C PRO A 338 15.98 -5.62 -18.32
N LEU A 339 14.83 -5.25 -17.79
CA LEU A 339 14.34 -5.66 -16.47
C LEU A 339 13.31 -6.79 -16.53
N HIS A 340 13.10 -7.43 -17.71
CA HIS A 340 12.08 -8.49 -17.87
C HIS A 340 12.29 -9.65 -16.89
N GLU A 341 13.51 -10.17 -16.79
CA GLU A 341 13.83 -11.30 -15.92
C GLU A 341 13.63 -10.94 -14.44
N LEU A 342 14.13 -9.75 -14.03
CA LEU A 342 13.95 -9.28 -12.66
C LEU A 342 12.47 -9.09 -12.32
N ALA A 343 11.71 -8.44 -13.18
CA ALA A 343 10.27 -8.26 -13.00
C ALA A 343 9.52 -9.60 -12.96
N SER A 344 9.93 -10.58 -13.78
CA SER A 344 9.34 -11.92 -13.82
C SER A 344 9.53 -12.72 -12.53
N LYS A 345 10.56 -12.40 -11.75
CA LYS A 345 10.78 -12.98 -10.41
C LYS A 345 9.64 -12.62 -9.44
N TYR A 346 9.04 -11.44 -9.59
CA TYR A 346 8.13 -10.85 -8.61
C TYR A 346 6.68 -10.69 -9.10
N LEU A 347 6.48 -10.41 -10.39
CA LEU A 347 5.17 -10.08 -10.94
C LEU A 347 4.40 -11.33 -11.37
N TRP A 348 3.60 -11.85 -10.47
CA TRP A 348 2.80 -13.07 -10.67
C TRP A 348 1.32 -12.77 -10.42
N LEU A 349 0.46 -13.21 -11.35
CA LEU A 349 -0.98 -13.22 -11.11
C LEU A 349 -1.28 -14.17 -9.94
N VAL A 350 -1.81 -13.61 -8.89
CA VAL A 350 -2.12 -14.37 -7.67
C VAL A 350 -3.11 -15.50 -7.96
N ASP A 351 -2.91 -16.67 -7.35
CA ASP A 351 -3.77 -17.86 -7.47
C ASP A 351 -4.02 -18.36 -8.91
N ALA A 352 -3.19 -17.98 -9.88
CA ALA A 352 -3.34 -18.45 -11.27
C ALA A 352 -3.23 -19.97 -11.39
N GLU A 353 -2.43 -20.62 -10.55
CA GLU A 353 -2.28 -22.07 -10.48
C GLU A 353 -3.54 -22.80 -10.03
N HIS A 354 -4.48 -22.07 -9.40
CA HIS A 354 -5.76 -22.59 -8.93
C HIS A 354 -6.96 -22.19 -9.83
N ASP A 355 -6.67 -21.51 -10.93
CA ASP A 355 -7.66 -21.04 -11.89
C ASP A 355 -7.77 -22.02 -13.04
N ASP A 356 -9.00 -22.45 -13.38
CA ASP A 356 -9.25 -23.38 -14.48
C ASP A 356 -8.73 -22.86 -15.83
N GLN A 357 -8.64 -21.54 -16.00
CA GLN A 357 -8.09 -20.92 -17.20
C GLN A 357 -6.59 -21.16 -17.35
N TYR A 358 -5.83 -21.25 -16.24
CA TYR A 358 -4.37 -21.30 -16.28
C TYR A 358 -3.82 -22.62 -15.76
N GLY A 359 -4.26 -23.11 -14.60
CA GLY A 359 -3.80 -24.33 -13.96
C GLY A 359 -2.31 -24.33 -13.59
N LYS A 360 -1.64 -23.18 -13.67
CA LYS A 360 -0.20 -22.97 -13.36
C LYS A 360 0.09 -21.51 -13.03
N PRO A 361 1.20 -21.21 -12.36
CA PRO A 361 1.65 -19.83 -12.16
C PRO A 361 1.86 -19.12 -13.52
N VAL A 362 1.41 -17.86 -13.61
CA VAL A 362 1.60 -17.01 -14.79
C VAL A 362 2.06 -15.61 -14.40
N ASN A 363 3.03 -15.08 -15.15
CA ASN A 363 3.44 -13.69 -15.00
C ASN A 363 2.45 -12.75 -15.67
N ARG A 364 2.24 -11.58 -15.03
CA ARG A 364 1.51 -10.44 -15.56
C ARG A 364 2.23 -9.16 -15.13
N TYR A 365 2.40 -8.22 -16.05
CA TYR A 365 3.31 -7.08 -15.87
C TYR A 365 2.60 -5.75 -15.72
N GLY A 366 1.29 -5.80 -15.43
CA GLY A 366 0.48 -4.60 -15.22
C GLY A 366 -0.01 -3.97 -16.52
N HIS A 367 -0.52 -2.75 -16.40
CA HIS A 367 -1.25 -2.05 -17.44
C HIS A 367 -0.53 -0.80 -17.96
N LEU A 368 0.66 -0.53 -17.46
CA LEU A 368 1.48 0.64 -17.84
C LEU A 368 2.52 0.22 -18.87
N MET A 369 2.61 0.98 -19.94
CA MET A 369 3.68 0.93 -20.94
C MET A 369 4.00 2.34 -21.42
N SER A 370 5.17 2.56 -21.98
CA SER A 370 5.53 3.80 -22.68
C SER A 370 6.15 3.49 -24.02
N PHE A 371 6.07 4.43 -24.97
CA PHE A 371 6.67 4.32 -26.29
C PHE A 371 7.06 5.70 -26.82
N CYS A 372 8.02 5.73 -27.75
CA CYS A 372 8.47 6.94 -28.46
C CYS A 372 8.32 6.76 -29.96
#